data_cbe397064cc326b36fea03c9c6543189
#
_entry.id   cbe397064cc326b36fea03c9c6543189
#
_cell.length_a   1.000
_cell.length_b   1.000
_cell.length_c   1.000
_cell.angle_alpha   90.00
_cell.angle_beta   90.00
_cell.angle_gamma   90.00
#
_symmetry.space_group_name_H-M   'P 1'
#
loop_
_entity.id
_entity.type
_entity.pdbx_description
1 polymer ?
#
loop_
_entity_poly.entity_id
_entity_poly.type
_entity_poly.pdbx_seq_one_letter_code
_entity_poly.pdbx_strand_id
1 'polypeptide(L)'
;MMKLKSAAVAAAALVASAGVAGAEKMEVTHWWTSGGEAAAVSVFADAVNAAGHEWVDGAIAGGGNARPIILSRIAGGDPMAATQLNTGRDAEDLVQAGLMTDLADLAEAEGWADFIRPSKLLDSCTYEGRIYCVPVNIHSFQWMWLNRDVYAQSGVDVPSNWDEFAAAAPALRDAGFTPLAVGGESWQISGMSGVFQVALGGLDLYRAINVDKSAEAAASPEMTRVFQAIADARGMVDDGYVGRAWNDATAMVITGKAGAQIMGDWAQGEFGVAGQTAGVEYDCLPGLGVYPVLDTGGDAFYFPKPNKNVEAMTAAQLEMASLLVSKQVQVDFNLAKGSLPIRGDIDLEAANGCMKKGLEILANPENVLPSSEQTFSGDTQGQMEDLWVSFFNDPSISVEDAQARYVEIIASAD
;
A
#
# COMPACT_ATOMS: atom_id res chain seq x y z
N MET A 1 -31.62 -64.69 52.43
CA MET A 1 -30.23 -64.16 52.46
C MET A 1 -29.81 -63.83 51.04
N MET A 2 -29.94 -62.60 50.64
CA MET A 2 -29.66 -62.13 49.29
C MET A 2 -28.48 -61.23 49.38
N LYS A 3 -27.37 -61.58 48.70
CA LYS A 3 -26.11 -60.79 48.66
C LYS A 3 -26.22 -59.75 47.56
N LEU A 4 -26.24 -58.48 47.93
CA LEU A 4 -26.02 -57.37 47.03
C LEU A 4 -24.55 -57.33 46.61
N LYS A 5 -24.29 -57.31 45.31
CA LYS A 5 -22.96 -57.00 44.74
C LYS A 5 -22.96 -55.53 44.36
N SER A 6 -22.13 -54.77 45.02
CA SER A 6 -21.85 -53.38 44.65
C SER A 6 -20.91 -53.35 43.43
N ALA A 7 -21.32 -52.74 42.36
CA ALA A 7 -20.49 -52.44 41.22
C ALA A 7 -19.96 -50.99 41.36
N ALA A 8 -18.65 -50.84 41.52
CA ALA A 8 -17.99 -49.55 41.48
C ALA A 8 -17.75 -49.15 40.02
N VAL A 9 -18.35 -48.03 39.60
CA VAL A 9 -18.06 -47.39 38.32
C VAL A 9 -16.92 -46.43 38.52
N ALA A 10 -15.76 -46.76 37.93
CA ALA A 10 -14.64 -45.86 37.87
C ALA A 10 -14.86 -44.88 36.70
N ALA A 11 -15.17 -43.61 37.00
CA ALA A 11 -15.15 -42.52 36.03
C ALA A 11 -13.70 -42.10 35.75
N ALA A 12 -13.18 -42.48 34.61
CA ALA A 12 -11.90 -41.92 34.11
C ALA A 12 -12.16 -40.50 33.60
N ALA A 13 -11.68 -39.49 34.33
CA ALA A 13 -11.63 -38.11 33.85
C ALA A 13 -10.53 -38.01 32.80
N LEU A 14 -10.87 -37.88 31.53
CA LEU A 14 -9.93 -37.39 30.52
C LEU A 14 -9.67 -35.92 30.81
N VAL A 15 -8.56 -35.62 31.40
CA VAL A 15 -7.96 -34.27 31.42
C VAL A 15 -7.42 -34.05 30.00
N ALA A 16 -8.16 -33.36 29.16
CA ALA A 16 -7.63 -32.78 27.95
C ALA A 16 -6.57 -31.75 28.38
N SER A 17 -5.29 -32.11 28.29
CA SER A 17 -4.22 -31.14 28.36
C SER A 17 -4.34 -30.28 27.10
N ALA A 18 -4.98 -29.11 27.22
CA ALA A 18 -4.75 -28.01 26.31
C ALA A 18 -3.26 -27.70 26.40
N GLY A 19 -2.50 -28.12 25.40
CA GLY A 19 -1.12 -27.72 25.27
C GLY A 19 -1.10 -26.20 25.24
N VAL A 20 -0.48 -25.58 26.24
CA VAL A 20 -0.13 -24.17 26.18
C VAL A 20 0.83 -24.08 24.99
N ALA A 21 0.41 -23.52 23.88
CA ALA A 21 1.31 -23.14 22.81
C ALA A 21 2.38 -22.24 23.45
N GLY A 22 3.63 -22.68 23.44
CA GLY A 22 4.72 -21.93 24.06
C GLY A 22 4.89 -20.62 23.29
N ALA A 23 5.31 -19.57 24.00
CA ALA A 23 5.67 -18.30 23.38
C ALA A 23 6.70 -18.53 22.27
N GLU A 24 6.41 -18.11 21.06
CA GLU A 24 7.32 -18.20 19.91
C GLU A 24 7.88 -16.81 19.57
N LYS A 25 9.13 -16.78 19.09
CA LYS A 25 9.74 -15.57 18.55
C LYS A 25 9.38 -15.47 17.09
N MET A 26 8.74 -14.34 16.74
CA MET A 26 8.30 -14.02 15.40
C MET A 26 9.17 -12.91 14.84
N GLU A 27 10.22 -13.25 14.08
CA GLU A 27 10.93 -12.25 13.28
C GLU A 27 10.01 -11.79 12.14
N VAL A 28 9.67 -10.51 12.15
CA VAL A 28 8.78 -9.90 11.14
C VAL A 28 9.54 -8.84 10.39
N THR A 29 9.76 -9.06 9.09
CA THR A 29 10.48 -8.13 8.23
C THR A 29 9.50 -7.24 7.47
N HIS A 30 9.74 -5.93 7.52
CA HIS A 30 8.92 -4.93 6.87
C HIS A 30 9.74 -3.67 6.55
N TRP A 31 9.17 -2.72 5.79
CA TRP A 31 9.85 -1.45 5.47
C TRP A 31 9.20 -0.22 6.11
N TRP A 32 8.26 -0.38 7.02
CA TRP A 32 7.57 0.68 7.72
C TRP A 32 8.44 1.30 8.81
N THR A 33 9.17 2.36 8.47
CA THR A 33 10.16 2.99 9.35
C THR A 33 9.95 4.49 9.56
N SER A 34 9.06 5.12 8.79
CA SER A 34 8.66 6.53 9.03
C SER A 34 7.84 6.66 10.32
N GLY A 35 7.60 7.89 10.78
CA GLY A 35 6.87 8.13 12.02
C GLY A 35 5.46 7.52 12.04
N GLY A 36 4.68 7.77 10.98
CA GLY A 36 3.33 7.22 10.81
C GLY A 36 3.32 5.71 10.62
N GLU A 37 4.26 5.20 9.82
CA GLU A 37 4.37 3.76 9.58
C GLU A 37 4.80 2.99 10.83
N ALA A 38 5.78 3.50 11.61
CA ALA A 38 6.21 2.89 12.86
C ALA A 38 5.07 2.87 13.90
N ALA A 39 4.27 3.93 13.97
CA ALA A 39 3.08 3.95 14.82
C ALA A 39 2.05 2.90 14.37
N ALA A 40 1.87 2.70 13.07
CA ALA A 40 0.95 1.70 12.54
C ALA A 40 1.43 0.27 12.81
N VAL A 41 2.68 -0.07 12.51
CA VAL A 41 3.19 -1.44 12.72
C VAL A 41 3.25 -1.82 14.20
N SER A 42 3.37 -0.86 15.11
CA SER A 42 3.32 -1.14 16.55
C SER A 42 1.99 -1.76 16.98
N VAL A 43 0.88 -1.48 16.28
CA VAL A 43 -0.42 -2.11 16.53
C VAL A 43 -0.34 -3.63 16.34
N PHE A 44 0.32 -4.07 15.27
CA PHE A 44 0.52 -5.50 15.01
C PHE A 44 1.46 -6.14 16.04
N ALA A 45 2.56 -5.45 16.35
CA ALA A 45 3.52 -5.92 17.35
C ALA A 45 2.86 -6.08 18.73
N ASP A 46 2.06 -5.10 19.14
CA ASP A 46 1.33 -5.14 20.41
C ASP A 46 0.30 -6.27 20.44
N ALA A 47 -0.42 -6.51 19.32
CA ALA A 47 -1.39 -7.59 19.22
C ALA A 47 -0.71 -8.98 19.34
N VAL A 48 0.42 -9.19 18.64
CA VAL A 48 1.20 -10.43 18.69
C VAL A 48 1.77 -10.65 20.09
N ASN A 49 2.33 -9.60 20.72
CA ASN A 49 2.86 -9.68 22.07
C ASN A 49 1.74 -9.95 23.12
N ALA A 50 0.57 -9.34 22.95
CA ALA A 50 -0.59 -9.57 23.82
C ALA A 50 -1.15 -11.00 23.69
N ALA A 51 -1.00 -11.65 22.55
CA ALA A 51 -1.32 -13.06 22.33
C ALA A 51 -0.30 -14.03 22.98
N GLY A 52 0.81 -13.51 23.51
CA GLY A 52 1.80 -14.29 24.24
C GLY A 52 3.00 -14.73 23.40
N HIS A 53 3.14 -14.22 22.19
CA HIS A 53 4.33 -14.38 21.35
C HIS A 53 5.31 -13.22 21.52
N GLU A 54 6.49 -13.28 20.94
CA GLU A 54 7.48 -12.22 20.95
C GLU A 54 7.65 -11.67 19.53
N TRP A 55 7.17 -10.45 19.26
CA TRP A 55 7.49 -9.76 18.02
C TRP A 55 8.96 -9.35 18.02
N VAL A 56 9.70 -9.81 17.03
CA VAL A 56 11.09 -9.40 16.78
C VAL A 56 11.10 -8.54 15.53
N ASP A 57 11.33 -7.25 15.73
CA ASP A 57 11.26 -6.26 14.67
C ASP A 57 12.43 -6.43 13.69
N GLY A 58 12.11 -6.66 12.41
CA GLY A 58 13.03 -6.80 11.29
C GLY A 58 12.93 -5.65 10.28
N ALA A 59 12.68 -4.42 10.76
CA ALA A 59 12.49 -3.25 9.90
C ALA A 59 13.72 -2.95 9.03
N ILE A 60 13.48 -2.71 7.74
CA ILE A 60 14.49 -2.30 6.74
C ILE A 60 13.94 -1.08 6.02
N ALA A 61 14.59 0.07 6.18
CA ALA A 61 14.10 1.32 5.60
C ALA A 61 14.03 1.30 4.07
N GLY A 62 12.86 1.66 3.55
CA GLY A 62 12.58 1.77 2.11
C GLY A 62 12.27 0.43 1.44
N GLY A 63 11.09 0.33 0.82
CA GLY A 63 10.65 -0.89 0.13
C GLY A 63 11.61 -1.35 -0.99
N GLY A 64 12.22 -0.41 -1.71
CA GLY A 64 13.23 -0.70 -2.72
C GLY A 64 14.48 -1.41 -2.18
N ASN A 65 14.86 -1.15 -0.92
CA ASN A 65 15.97 -1.81 -0.25
C ASN A 65 15.53 -3.12 0.42
N ALA A 66 14.35 -3.12 1.02
CA ALA A 66 13.84 -4.26 1.80
C ALA A 66 13.49 -5.47 0.92
N ARG A 67 12.78 -5.27 -0.19
CA ARG A 67 12.33 -6.35 -1.08
C ARG A 67 13.47 -7.27 -1.56
N PRO A 68 14.57 -6.78 -2.14
CA PRO A 68 15.67 -7.66 -2.57
C PRO A 68 16.27 -8.48 -1.42
N ILE A 69 16.36 -7.89 -0.22
CA ILE A 69 16.87 -8.58 0.98
C ILE A 69 15.89 -9.68 1.41
N ILE A 70 14.59 -9.37 1.48
CA ILE A 70 13.54 -10.33 1.82
C ILE A 70 13.57 -11.51 0.86
N LEU A 71 13.50 -11.24 -0.44
CA LEU A 71 13.49 -12.27 -1.49
C LEU A 71 14.75 -13.14 -1.45
N SER A 72 15.93 -12.51 -1.26
CA SER A 72 17.21 -13.21 -1.16
C SER A 72 17.29 -14.12 0.09
N ARG A 73 16.81 -13.67 1.24
CA ARG A 73 16.79 -14.47 2.47
C ARG A 73 15.88 -15.69 2.30
N ILE A 74 14.69 -15.50 1.76
CA ILE A 74 13.74 -16.60 1.55
C ILE A 74 14.29 -17.62 0.55
N ALA A 75 14.79 -17.17 -0.59
CA ALA A 75 15.39 -18.04 -1.60
C ALA A 75 16.67 -18.76 -1.10
N GLY A 76 17.43 -18.10 -0.21
CA GLY A 76 18.64 -18.64 0.42
C GLY A 76 18.38 -19.62 1.56
N GLY A 77 17.12 -19.82 1.99
CA GLY A 77 16.76 -20.77 3.06
C GLY A 77 16.95 -20.21 4.47
N ASP A 78 17.03 -18.89 4.64
CA ASP A 78 17.05 -18.16 5.92
C ASP A 78 15.86 -17.20 6.03
N PRO A 79 14.62 -17.69 5.95
CA PRO A 79 13.45 -16.83 5.99
C PRO A 79 13.15 -16.33 7.40
N MET A 80 12.46 -15.19 7.45
CA MET A 80 11.79 -14.67 8.63
C MET A 80 10.48 -15.44 8.91
N ALA A 81 9.88 -15.26 10.08
CA ALA A 81 8.61 -15.89 10.43
C ALA A 81 7.43 -15.29 9.62
N ALA A 82 7.46 -13.99 9.39
CA ALA A 82 6.51 -13.28 8.52
C ALA A 82 7.22 -12.12 7.83
N THR A 83 6.71 -11.71 6.68
CA THR A 83 7.25 -10.55 5.95
C THR A 83 6.14 -9.75 5.28
N GLN A 84 6.31 -8.43 5.28
CA GLN A 84 5.55 -7.53 4.42
C GLN A 84 6.01 -7.69 2.98
N LEU A 85 5.06 -7.75 2.06
CA LEU A 85 5.18 -7.48 0.64
C LEU A 85 3.86 -6.82 0.19
N ASN A 86 3.76 -6.40 -1.07
CA ASN A 86 2.48 -5.93 -1.58
C ASN A 86 1.60 -7.11 -2.03
N THR A 87 0.29 -6.88 -2.07
CA THR A 87 -0.63 -7.81 -2.74
C THR A 87 -0.36 -7.82 -4.25
N GLY A 88 -0.72 -8.90 -4.93
CA GLY A 88 -0.50 -9.05 -6.36
C GLY A 88 0.69 -9.94 -6.69
N ARG A 89 1.56 -9.52 -7.61
CA ARG A 89 2.60 -10.37 -8.18
C ARG A 89 3.96 -10.34 -7.44
N ASP A 90 4.10 -9.54 -6.38
CA ASP A 90 5.37 -9.36 -5.64
C ASP A 90 5.98 -10.69 -5.13
N ALA A 91 5.14 -11.63 -4.70
CA ALA A 91 5.58 -12.93 -4.17
C ALA A 91 5.41 -14.10 -5.15
N GLU A 92 4.98 -13.85 -6.40
CA GLU A 92 4.58 -14.90 -7.35
C GLU A 92 5.67 -15.95 -7.55
N ASP A 93 6.91 -15.56 -7.79
CA ASP A 93 8.04 -16.47 -7.98
C ASP A 93 8.32 -17.34 -6.75
N LEU A 94 8.17 -16.79 -5.56
CA LEU A 94 8.35 -17.53 -4.30
C LEU A 94 7.21 -18.52 -4.05
N VAL A 95 5.99 -18.15 -4.42
CA VAL A 95 4.81 -19.04 -4.38
C VAL A 95 5.01 -20.19 -5.36
N GLN A 96 5.39 -19.92 -6.60
CA GLN A 96 5.69 -20.94 -7.62
C GLN A 96 6.83 -21.87 -7.19
N ALA A 97 7.84 -21.34 -6.52
CA ALA A 97 8.94 -22.13 -5.97
C ALA A 97 8.53 -22.97 -4.74
N GLY A 98 7.29 -22.81 -4.22
CA GLY A 98 6.78 -23.54 -3.06
C GLY A 98 7.38 -23.06 -1.73
N LEU A 99 7.87 -21.83 -1.67
CA LEU A 99 8.54 -21.23 -0.50
C LEU A 99 7.60 -20.38 0.37
N MET A 100 6.35 -20.19 -0.04
CA MET A 100 5.32 -19.48 0.72
C MET A 100 4.30 -20.46 1.29
N THR A 101 3.77 -20.13 2.47
CA THR A 101 2.75 -20.95 3.13
C THR A 101 1.36 -20.59 2.59
N ASP A 102 0.57 -21.63 2.37
CA ASP A 102 -0.81 -21.55 1.95
C ASP A 102 -1.72 -21.27 3.15
N LEU A 103 -2.59 -20.29 3.03
CA LEU A 103 -3.51 -19.81 4.06
C LEU A 103 -4.97 -20.16 3.75
N ALA A 104 -5.27 -20.88 2.66
CA ALA A 104 -6.64 -21.07 2.20
C ALA A 104 -7.52 -21.74 3.24
N ASP A 105 -7.01 -22.74 3.97
CA ASP A 105 -7.77 -23.46 4.99
C ASP A 105 -8.13 -22.54 6.18
N LEU A 106 -7.20 -21.64 6.58
CA LEU A 106 -7.44 -20.63 7.60
C LEU A 106 -8.48 -19.60 7.11
N ALA A 107 -8.30 -19.11 5.91
CA ALA A 107 -9.18 -18.12 5.29
C ALA A 107 -10.62 -18.64 5.16
N GLU A 108 -10.79 -19.92 4.80
CA GLU A 108 -12.09 -20.58 4.76
C GLU A 108 -12.69 -20.72 6.16
N ALA A 109 -11.91 -21.20 7.12
CA ALA A 109 -12.38 -21.41 8.49
C ALA A 109 -12.83 -20.11 9.17
N GLU A 110 -12.18 -18.98 8.88
CA GLU A 110 -12.50 -17.67 9.43
C GLU A 110 -13.46 -16.83 8.56
N GLY A 111 -13.82 -17.33 7.36
CA GLY A 111 -14.74 -16.65 6.46
C GLY A 111 -14.19 -15.34 5.87
N TRP A 112 -12.91 -15.30 5.49
CA TRP A 112 -12.27 -14.07 4.96
C TRP A 112 -13.01 -13.50 3.75
N ALA A 113 -13.56 -14.34 2.89
CA ALA A 113 -14.36 -13.92 1.74
C ALA A 113 -15.65 -13.16 2.11
N ASP A 114 -16.14 -13.33 3.35
CA ASP A 114 -17.38 -12.69 3.80
C ASP A 114 -17.16 -11.22 4.20
N PHE A 115 -15.96 -10.85 4.64
CA PHE A 115 -15.68 -9.51 5.17
C PHE A 115 -14.59 -8.73 4.44
N ILE A 116 -13.66 -9.38 3.70
CA ILE A 116 -12.62 -8.64 2.94
C ILE A 116 -13.26 -7.94 1.75
N ARG A 117 -13.07 -6.62 1.68
CA ARG A 117 -13.62 -5.75 0.62
C ARG A 117 -12.57 -4.71 0.18
N PRO A 118 -12.45 -4.45 -1.12
CA PRO A 118 -13.12 -5.16 -2.22
C PRO A 118 -12.63 -6.60 -2.34
N SER A 119 -13.45 -7.50 -2.90
CA SER A 119 -13.09 -8.92 -3.05
C SER A 119 -11.81 -9.13 -3.86
N LYS A 120 -11.54 -8.24 -4.83
CA LYS A 120 -10.31 -8.24 -5.63
C LYS A 120 -9.03 -8.15 -4.79
N LEU A 121 -9.11 -7.62 -3.58
CA LEU A 121 -7.96 -7.59 -2.68
C LEU A 121 -7.59 -9.01 -2.20
N LEU A 122 -8.58 -9.87 -1.96
CA LEU A 122 -8.33 -11.28 -1.65
C LEU A 122 -7.91 -12.06 -2.92
N ASP A 123 -8.48 -11.71 -4.07
CA ASP A 123 -8.06 -12.28 -5.36
C ASP A 123 -6.57 -12.03 -5.63
N SER A 124 -6.05 -10.84 -5.27
CA SER A 124 -4.64 -10.50 -5.41
C SER A 124 -3.69 -11.23 -4.45
N CYS A 125 -4.22 -11.90 -3.42
CA CYS A 125 -3.51 -12.84 -2.56
C CYS A 125 -3.63 -14.30 -3.03
N THR A 126 -4.35 -14.54 -4.14
CA THR A 126 -4.72 -15.88 -4.60
C THR A 126 -3.88 -16.29 -5.81
N TYR A 127 -3.21 -17.44 -5.70
CA TYR A 127 -2.48 -18.07 -6.79
C TYR A 127 -2.97 -19.52 -6.96
N GLU A 128 -3.36 -19.91 -8.18
CA GLU A 128 -3.93 -21.22 -8.50
C GLU A 128 -5.08 -21.67 -7.57
N GLY A 129 -5.90 -20.72 -7.14
CA GLY A 129 -7.06 -20.96 -6.27
C GLY A 129 -6.72 -21.14 -4.78
N ARG A 130 -5.47 -20.90 -4.37
CA ARG A 130 -5.01 -20.93 -2.97
C ARG A 130 -4.58 -19.55 -2.52
N ILE A 131 -4.74 -19.22 -1.25
CA ILE A 131 -4.43 -17.91 -0.66
C ILE A 131 -3.05 -17.96 -0.01
N TYR A 132 -2.18 -16.99 -0.32
CA TYR A 132 -0.80 -16.96 0.15
C TYR A 132 -0.44 -15.70 0.94
N CYS A 133 -1.34 -14.72 1.04
CA CYS A 133 -1.09 -13.55 1.86
C CYS A 133 -2.30 -13.12 2.69
N VAL A 134 -2.01 -12.36 3.73
CA VAL A 134 -3.00 -11.66 4.55
C VAL A 134 -2.94 -10.20 4.16
N PRO A 135 -3.90 -9.66 3.40
CA PRO A 135 -3.95 -8.23 3.14
C PRO A 135 -4.27 -7.50 4.46
N VAL A 136 -3.67 -6.34 4.69
CA VAL A 136 -3.86 -5.61 5.96
C VAL A 136 -4.46 -4.22 5.78
N ASN A 137 -4.40 -3.66 4.57
CA ASN A 137 -5.01 -2.39 4.22
C ASN A 137 -5.38 -2.35 2.75
N ILE A 138 -6.13 -1.33 2.38
CA ILE A 138 -6.21 -0.81 1.03
C ILE A 138 -5.39 0.47 1.06
N HIS A 139 -4.29 0.51 0.36
CA HIS A 139 -3.55 1.73 0.13
C HIS A 139 -3.66 2.15 -1.33
N SER A 140 -3.72 3.44 -1.55
CA SER A 140 -3.88 4.00 -2.88
C SER A 140 -2.92 5.16 -3.07
N PHE A 141 -2.27 5.18 -4.23
CA PHE A 141 -1.41 6.31 -4.61
C PHE A 141 -2.21 7.54 -5.04
N GLN A 142 -3.50 7.40 -5.31
CA GLN A 142 -4.38 8.39 -5.95
C GLN A 142 -4.72 9.61 -5.09
N TRP A 143 -3.75 10.19 -4.39
CA TRP A 143 -3.93 11.33 -3.50
C TRP A 143 -2.96 12.47 -3.79
N MET A 144 -3.44 13.70 -3.55
CA MET A 144 -2.62 14.89 -3.43
C MET A 144 -2.91 15.55 -2.08
N TRP A 145 -1.86 15.82 -1.34
CA TRP A 145 -1.89 16.44 -0.01
C TRP A 145 -1.52 17.90 -0.13
N LEU A 146 -2.28 18.80 0.51
CA LEU A 146 -2.18 20.25 0.35
C LEU A 146 -2.02 20.90 1.72
N ASN A 147 -1.06 21.82 1.87
CA ASN A 147 -0.91 22.62 3.09
C ASN A 147 -1.74 23.90 2.99
N ARG A 148 -2.79 24.05 3.79
CA ARG A 148 -3.71 25.20 3.73
C ARG A 148 -3.06 26.54 4.04
N ASP A 149 -2.11 26.57 4.98
CA ASP A 149 -1.44 27.80 5.39
C ASP A 149 -0.51 28.35 4.29
N VAL A 150 0.13 27.48 3.52
CA VAL A 150 0.98 27.88 2.38
C VAL A 150 0.15 28.61 1.34
N TYR A 151 -1.04 28.12 0.99
CA TYR A 151 -1.94 28.80 0.05
C TYR A 151 -2.41 30.14 0.60
N ALA A 152 -2.83 30.19 1.87
CA ALA A 152 -3.23 31.45 2.52
C ALA A 152 -2.12 32.49 2.53
N GLN A 153 -0.87 32.09 2.85
CA GLN A 153 0.31 32.97 2.83
C GLN A 153 0.70 33.42 1.42
N SER A 154 0.40 32.62 0.42
CA SER A 154 0.64 32.95 -1.01
C SER A 154 -0.48 33.80 -1.62
N GLY A 155 -1.56 34.06 -0.87
CA GLY A 155 -2.67 34.89 -1.31
C GLY A 155 -3.56 34.23 -2.39
N VAL A 156 -3.57 32.89 -2.44
CA VAL A 156 -4.38 32.10 -3.36
C VAL A 156 -5.24 31.10 -2.57
N ASP A 157 -6.34 30.66 -3.19
CA ASP A 157 -7.21 29.66 -2.60
C ASP A 157 -6.55 28.27 -2.68
N VAL A 158 -6.93 27.38 -1.74
CA VAL A 158 -6.56 25.96 -1.79
C VAL A 158 -7.21 25.34 -3.03
N PRO A 159 -6.42 24.73 -3.93
CA PRO A 159 -6.97 24.20 -5.19
C PRO A 159 -7.91 23.00 -4.93
N SER A 160 -8.90 22.87 -5.77
CA SER A 160 -9.86 21.76 -5.78
C SER A 160 -9.56 20.70 -6.83
N ASN A 161 -8.63 20.99 -7.75
CA ASN A 161 -8.21 20.11 -8.85
C ASN A 161 -6.79 20.47 -9.33
N TRP A 162 -6.26 19.62 -10.23
CA TRP A 162 -4.93 19.80 -10.80
C TRP A 162 -4.73 21.12 -11.55
N ASP A 163 -5.70 21.54 -12.34
CA ASP A 163 -5.57 22.77 -13.15
C ASP A 163 -5.48 24.01 -12.25
N GLU A 164 -6.27 24.07 -11.20
CA GLU A 164 -6.20 25.11 -10.17
C GLU A 164 -4.86 25.09 -9.43
N PHE A 165 -4.35 23.90 -9.09
CA PHE A 165 -3.03 23.75 -8.49
C PHE A 165 -1.92 24.28 -9.41
N ALA A 166 -1.93 23.86 -10.68
CA ALA A 166 -0.94 24.30 -11.66
C ALA A 166 -0.99 25.83 -11.88
N ALA A 167 -2.18 26.41 -11.86
CA ALA A 167 -2.37 27.87 -11.94
C ALA A 167 -1.87 28.61 -10.69
N ALA A 168 -1.96 27.98 -9.50
CA ALA A 168 -1.48 28.55 -8.25
C ALA A 168 0.05 28.43 -8.05
N ALA A 169 0.71 27.45 -8.69
CA ALA A 169 2.11 27.14 -8.48
C ALA A 169 3.08 28.33 -8.63
N PRO A 170 2.92 29.26 -9.60
CA PRO A 170 3.75 30.46 -9.68
C PRO A 170 3.63 31.35 -8.44
N ALA A 171 2.42 31.55 -7.90
CA ALA A 171 2.20 32.37 -6.71
C ALA A 171 2.85 31.76 -5.44
N LEU A 172 2.80 30.44 -5.31
CA LEU A 172 3.50 29.72 -4.24
C LEU A 172 5.01 29.97 -4.32
N ARG A 173 5.58 29.86 -5.54
CA ARG A 173 7.00 30.09 -5.77
C ARG A 173 7.40 31.54 -5.48
N ASP A 174 6.63 32.51 -5.94
CA ASP A 174 6.87 33.93 -5.70
C ASP A 174 6.82 34.29 -4.20
N ALA A 175 5.99 33.55 -3.43
CA ALA A 175 5.94 33.64 -1.99
C ALA A 175 7.09 32.90 -1.26
N GLY A 176 7.95 32.18 -2.00
CA GLY A 176 9.13 31.49 -1.47
C GLY A 176 8.90 30.03 -1.07
N PHE A 177 7.77 29.44 -1.48
CA PHE A 177 7.45 28.04 -1.22
C PHE A 177 7.75 27.14 -2.41
N THR A 178 8.07 25.87 -2.16
CA THR A 178 8.10 24.84 -3.18
C THR A 178 6.65 24.48 -3.56
N PRO A 179 6.21 24.63 -4.82
CA PRO A 179 4.84 24.28 -5.16
C PRO A 179 4.51 22.79 -4.91
N LEU A 180 5.37 21.88 -5.42
CA LEU A 180 5.18 20.44 -5.33
C LEU A 180 6.40 19.79 -4.69
N ALA A 181 6.25 19.19 -3.51
CA ALA A 181 7.28 18.37 -2.88
C ALA A 181 7.26 16.97 -3.52
N VAL A 182 8.43 16.50 -3.93
CA VAL A 182 8.61 15.18 -4.54
C VAL A 182 9.79 14.48 -3.87
N GLY A 183 9.69 13.17 -3.68
CA GLY A 183 10.82 12.32 -3.35
C GLY A 183 11.43 11.70 -4.61
N GLY A 184 12.70 11.32 -4.53
CA GLY A 184 13.52 10.95 -5.68
C GLY A 184 13.67 9.46 -5.95
N GLU A 185 13.00 8.59 -5.19
CA GLU A 185 13.05 7.15 -5.44
C GLU A 185 12.13 6.79 -6.63
N SER A 186 12.49 5.75 -7.39
CA SER A 186 11.83 5.38 -8.65
C SER A 186 10.31 5.17 -8.50
N TRP A 187 9.90 4.43 -7.48
CA TRP A 187 8.50 4.14 -7.20
C TRP A 187 7.66 5.40 -6.92
N GLN A 188 8.26 6.46 -6.35
CA GLN A 188 7.57 7.72 -6.08
C GLN A 188 7.24 8.47 -7.37
N ILE A 189 8.20 8.53 -8.30
CA ILE A 189 8.00 9.16 -9.61
C ILE A 189 7.02 8.34 -10.45
N SER A 190 7.15 7.01 -10.44
CA SER A 190 6.24 6.11 -11.15
C SER A 190 4.81 6.21 -10.61
N GLY A 191 4.63 6.17 -9.29
CA GLY A 191 3.32 6.32 -8.65
C GLY A 191 2.67 7.67 -8.96
N MET A 192 3.41 8.76 -8.88
CA MET A 192 2.93 10.09 -9.29
C MET A 192 2.50 10.11 -10.75
N SER A 193 3.24 9.45 -11.64
CA SER A 193 2.88 9.36 -13.07
C SER A 193 1.57 8.59 -13.28
N GLY A 194 1.33 7.53 -12.50
CA GLY A 194 0.06 6.80 -12.48
C GLY A 194 -1.13 7.67 -12.06
N VAL A 195 -0.92 8.57 -11.08
CA VAL A 195 -1.96 9.54 -10.67
C VAL A 195 -2.30 10.50 -11.81
N PHE A 196 -1.30 11.02 -12.52
CA PHE A 196 -1.53 11.85 -13.70
C PHE A 196 -2.26 11.09 -14.82
N GLN A 197 -1.93 9.81 -15.01
CA GLN A 197 -2.59 8.98 -16.02
C GLN A 197 -4.10 8.89 -15.77
N VAL A 198 -4.52 8.66 -14.52
CA VAL A 198 -5.94 8.63 -14.17
C VAL A 198 -6.57 10.02 -14.28
N ALA A 199 -5.96 11.02 -13.66
CA ALA A 199 -6.55 12.35 -13.56
C ALA A 199 -6.71 13.07 -14.91
N LEU A 200 -5.77 12.90 -15.82
CA LEU A 200 -5.73 13.62 -17.10
C LEU A 200 -6.08 12.75 -18.30
N GLY A 201 -5.81 11.45 -18.22
CA GLY A 201 -6.17 10.48 -19.25
C GLY A 201 -7.58 9.91 -19.10
N GLY A 202 -8.07 9.83 -17.87
CA GLY A 202 -9.37 9.25 -17.53
C GLY A 202 -9.35 7.75 -17.33
N LEU A 203 -10.48 7.24 -16.80
CA LEU A 203 -10.61 5.84 -16.38
C LEU A 203 -10.51 4.85 -17.54
N ASP A 204 -11.06 5.21 -18.69
CA ASP A 204 -11.04 4.35 -19.87
C ASP A 204 -9.61 4.18 -20.41
N LEU A 205 -8.83 5.27 -20.45
CA LEU A 205 -7.41 5.21 -20.83
C LEU A 205 -6.63 4.35 -19.83
N TYR A 206 -6.84 4.57 -18.54
CA TYR A 206 -6.17 3.78 -17.49
C TYR A 206 -6.44 2.28 -17.66
N ARG A 207 -7.72 1.89 -17.83
CA ARG A 207 -8.10 0.50 -18.02
C ARG A 207 -7.52 -0.10 -19.31
N ALA A 208 -7.62 0.63 -20.43
CA ALA A 208 -7.08 0.18 -21.70
C ALA A 208 -5.58 -0.10 -21.64
N ILE A 209 -4.81 0.72 -20.90
CA ILE A 209 -3.36 0.52 -20.76
C ILE A 209 -3.04 -0.51 -19.69
N ASN A 210 -3.58 -0.36 -18.47
CA ASN A 210 -3.14 -1.17 -17.33
C ASN A 210 -3.80 -2.56 -17.30
N VAL A 211 -4.99 -2.71 -17.85
CA VAL A 211 -5.70 -4.01 -17.89
C VAL A 211 -5.56 -4.67 -19.26
N ASP A 212 -5.88 -3.93 -20.33
CA ASP A 212 -5.94 -4.49 -21.68
C ASP A 212 -4.60 -4.46 -22.42
N LYS A 213 -3.56 -3.83 -21.85
CA LYS A 213 -2.20 -3.69 -22.43
C LYS A 213 -2.20 -3.05 -23.82
N SER A 214 -3.10 -2.08 -24.04
CA SER A 214 -3.29 -1.44 -25.34
C SER A 214 -2.19 -0.46 -25.69
N ALA A 215 -1.30 -0.85 -26.60
CA ALA A 215 -0.30 0.04 -27.18
C ALA A 215 -0.93 1.22 -27.96
N GLU A 216 -2.13 1.04 -28.54
CA GLU A 216 -2.87 2.12 -29.22
C GLU A 216 -3.31 3.18 -28.20
N ALA A 217 -3.82 2.76 -27.04
CA ALA A 217 -4.16 3.66 -25.94
C ALA A 217 -2.93 4.39 -25.39
N ALA A 218 -1.79 3.72 -25.27
CA ALA A 218 -0.53 4.32 -24.85
C ALA A 218 0.00 5.37 -25.86
N ALA A 219 -0.35 5.23 -27.16
CA ALA A 219 0.00 6.18 -28.22
C ALA A 219 -1.00 7.33 -28.39
N SER A 220 -2.07 7.38 -27.59
CA SER A 220 -3.15 8.34 -27.76
C SER A 220 -2.76 9.78 -27.42
N PRO A 221 -3.48 10.79 -27.96
CA PRO A 221 -3.30 12.19 -27.57
C PRO A 221 -3.57 12.45 -26.07
N GLU A 222 -4.46 11.67 -25.46
CA GLU A 222 -4.77 11.74 -24.03
C GLU A 222 -3.51 11.36 -23.21
N MET A 223 -2.78 10.32 -23.64
CA MET A 223 -1.52 9.95 -22.99
C MET A 223 -0.42 10.98 -23.23
N THR A 224 -0.39 11.66 -24.40
CA THR A 224 0.49 12.80 -24.66
C THR A 224 0.27 13.93 -23.65
N ARG A 225 -0.98 14.21 -23.28
CA ARG A 225 -1.31 15.20 -22.24
C ARG A 225 -0.79 14.79 -20.87
N VAL A 226 -0.81 13.51 -20.54
CA VAL A 226 -0.24 12.98 -19.29
C VAL A 226 1.27 13.24 -19.25
N PHE A 227 2.00 12.90 -20.31
CA PHE A 227 3.44 13.17 -20.40
C PHE A 227 3.74 14.68 -20.32
N GLN A 228 2.92 15.51 -20.96
CA GLN A 228 3.11 16.97 -20.87
C GLN A 228 2.95 17.47 -19.45
N ALA A 229 1.93 17.02 -18.72
CA ALA A 229 1.71 17.42 -17.33
C ALA A 229 2.86 16.97 -16.39
N ILE A 230 3.42 15.79 -16.64
CA ILE A 230 4.61 15.31 -15.91
C ILE A 230 5.84 16.20 -16.24
N ALA A 231 6.01 16.59 -17.49
CA ALA A 231 7.06 17.52 -17.89
C ALA A 231 6.88 18.90 -17.22
N ASP A 232 5.66 19.41 -17.14
CA ASP A 232 5.35 20.68 -16.50
C ASP A 232 5.59 20.62 -14.98
N ALA A 233 5.27 19.47 -14.35
CA ALA A 233 5.50 19.24 -12.92
C ALA A 233 6.99 19.35 -12.53
N ARG A 234 7.94 19.04 -13.43
CA ARG A 234 9.38 19.26 -13.22
C ARG A 234 9.69 20.71 -12.81
N GLY A 235 8.97 21.65 -13.40
CA GLY A 235 9.09 23.06 -13.08
C GLY A 235 8.51 23.45 -11.71
N MET A 236 7.83 22.58 -11.01
CA MET A 236 7.16 22.86 -9.73
C MET A 236 7.93 22.32 -8.52
N VAL A 237 8.95 21.51 -8.74
CA VAL A 237 9.76 20.89 -7.66
C VAL A 237 11.01 21.75 -7.35
N ASP A 238 11.63 21.47 -6.21
CA ASP A 238 12.92 22.05 -5.83
C ASP A 238 14.08 21.18 -6.31
N ASP A 239 15.27 21.76 -6.43
CA ASP A 239 16.48 21.07 -6.94
C ASP A 239 16.95 19.91 -6.02
N GLY A 240 16.51 19.87 -4.78
CA GLY A 240 16.94 18.89 -3.77
C GLY A 240 16.10 17.61 -3.72
N TYR A 241 15.21 17.35 -4.67
CA TYR A 241 14.31 16.19 -4.59
C TYR A 241 15.01 14.84 -4.85
N VAL A 242 16.09 14.82 -5.61
CA VAL A 242 16.83 13.60 -5.95
C VAL A 242 17.36 12.94 -4.68
N GLY A 243 17.02 11.68 -4.47
CA GLY A 243 17.40 10.92 -3.27
C GLY A 243 16.62 11.26 -1.99
N ARG A 244 15.63 12.17 -2.07
CA ARG A 244 14.73 12.46 -0.94
C ARG A 244 13.78 11.31 -0.71
N ALA A 245 13.65 10.89 0.54
CA ALA A 245 12.62 9.91 0.93
C ALA A 245 11.22 10.54 0.86
N TRP A 246 10.21 9.71 0.66
CA TRP A 246 8.82 10.16 0.52
C TRP A 246 8.31 10.92 1.75
N ASN A 247 8.66 10.44 2.96
CA ASN A 247 8.27 11.06 4.23
C ASN A 247 8.99 12.41 4.47
N ASP A 248 10.20 12.61 3.93
CA ASP A 248 10.85 13.92 3.95
C ASP A 248 10.12 14.91 3.04
N ALA A 249 9.61 14.46 1.90
CA ALA A 249 8.77 15.30 1.05
C ALA A 249 7.42 15.62 1.75
N THR A 250 6.81 14.65 2.44
CA THR A 250 5.62 14.87 3.27
C THR A 250 5.92 15.89 4.39
N ALA A 251 7.07 15.79 5.04
CA ALA A 251 7.49 16.74 6.08
C ALA A 251 7.65 18.17 5.54
N MET A 252 7.97 18.36 4.26
CA MET A 252 7.97 19.71 3.65
C MET A 252 6.55 20.29 3.60
N VAL A 253 5.55 19.48 3.27
CA VAL A 253 4.13 19.91 3.30
C VAL A 253 3.69 20.18 4.74
N ILE A 254 3.94 19.25 5.66
CA ILE A 254 3.59 19.38 7.10
C ILE A 254 4.18 20.67 7.70
N THR A 255 5.44 20.98 7.39
CA THR A 255 6.16 22.14 7.98
C THR A 255 5.97 23.44 7.20
N GLY A 256 5.10 23.48 6.18
CA GLY A 256 4.81 24.65 5.40
C GLY A 256 5.97 25.12 4.51
N LYS A 257 6.85 24.22 4.07
CA LYS A 257 7.90 24.50 3.07
C LYS A 257 7.42 24.25 1.66
N ALA A 258 6.42 23.40 1.49
CA ALA A 258 5.81 23.08 0.20
C ALA A 258 4.29 23.19 0.26
N GLY A 259 3.69 23.55 -0.90
CA GLY A 259 2.25 23.67 -1.06
C GLY A 259 1.55 22.34 -1.16
N ALA A 260 2.16 21.37 -1.84
CA ALA A 260 1.55 20.07 -2.09
C ALA A 260 2.55 18.94 -2.21
N GLN A 261 2.03 17.70 -2.12
CA GLN A 261 2.69 16.45 -2.49
C GLN A 261 1.67 15.51 -3.14
N ILE A 262 2.03 14.85 -4.24
CA ILE A 262 1.32 13.68 -4.76
C ILE A 262 1.96 12.46 -4.12
N MET A 263 1.22 11.76 -3.27
CA MET A 263 1.70 10.61 -2.51
C MET A 263 0.50 9.83 -1.99
N GLY A 264 0.68 8.53 -1.83
CA GLY A 264 -0.38 7.66 -1.33
C GLY A 264 -0.89 8.00 0.07
N ASP A 265 -1.97 7.34 0.44
CA ASP A 265 -2.70 7.58 1.69
C ASP A 265 -1.84 7.39 2.95
N TRP A 266 -0.78 6.59 2.89
CA TRP A 266 0.19 6.42 3.99
C TRP A 266 0.86 7.73 4.42
N ALA A 267 0.92 8.76 3.57
CA ALA A 267 1.37 10.09 3.97
C ALA A 267 0.49 10.69 5.07
N GLN A 268 -0.77 10.29 5.15
CA GLN A 268 -1.69 10.77 6.18
C GLN A 268 -1.27 10.38 7.60
N GLY A 269 -0.61 9.23 7.77
CA GLY A 269 -0.03 8.83 9.05
C GLY A 269 1.00 9.84 9.58
N GLU A 270 1.82 10.44 8.69
CA GLU A 270 2.79 11.47 9.04
C GLU A 270 2.10 12.76 9.53
N PHE A 271 1.02 13.20 8.86
CA PHE A 271 0.22 14.33 9.33
C PHE A 271 -0.39 14.04 10.70
N GLY A 272 -0.87 12.80 10.93
CA GLY A 272 -1.41 12.37 12.22
C GLY A 272 -0.38 12.42 13.35
N VAL A 273 0.83 11.91 13.13
CA VAL A 273 1.93 11.97 14.12
C VAL A 273 2.36 13.41 14.39
N ALA A 274 2.30 14.29 13.38
CA ALA A 274 2.55 15.72 13.54
C ALA A 274 1.42 16.46 14.26
N GLY A 275 0.32 15.80 14.63
CA GLY A 275 -0.83 16.38 15.30
C GLY A 275 -1.69 17.26 14.40
N GLN A 276 -1.59 17.12 13.08
CA GLN A 276 -2.38 17.88 12.12
C GLN A 276 -3.72 17.20 11.80
N THR A 277 -4.72 18.00 11.51
CA THR A 277 -6.10 17.60 11.27
C THR A 277 -6.53 17.93 9.84
N ALA A 278 -7.08 16.96 9.13
CA ALA A 278 -7.63 17.15 7.79
C ALA A 278 -8.77 18.19 7.79
N GLY A 279 -8.70 19.11 6.84
CA GLY A 279 -9.64 20.24 6.73
C GLY A 279 -9.27 21.45 7.62
N VAL A 280 -8.24 21.36 8.48
CA VAL A 280 -7.73 22.44 9.33
C VAL A 280 -6.35 22.88 8.84
N GLU A 281 -5.32 22.06 9.02
CA GLU A 281 -3.96 22.37 8.59
C GLU A 281 -3.68 21.88 7.17
N TYR A 282 -4.27 20.77 6.75
CA TYR A 282 -4.09 20.21 5.41
C TYR A 282 -5.41 19.78 4.77
N ASP A 283 -5.39 19.65 3.45
CA ASP A 283 -6.46 19.06 2.63
C ASP A 283 -5.94 17.91 1.77
N CYS A 284 -6.86 17.17 1.18
CA CYS A 284 -6.58 16.04 0.32
C CYS A 284 -7.48 16.02 -0.91
N LEU A 285 -6.88 15.73 -2.06
CA LEU A 285 -7.56 15.58 -3.34
C LEU A 285 -7.34 14.17 -3.90
N PRO A 286 -8.33 13.27 -3.79
CA PRO A 286 -8.25 11.97 -4.48
C PRO A 286 -8.36 12.19 -5.99
N GLY A 287 -7.55 11.46 -6.79
CA GLY A 287 -7.53 11.58 -8.24
C GLY A 287 -7.28 13.01 -8.73
N LEU A 288 -6.45 13.77 -8.02
CA LEU A 288 -6.15 15.19 -8.24
C LEU A 288 -7.42 16.09 -8.33
N GLY A 289 -8.52 15.68 -7.68
CA GLY A 289 -9.79 16.39 -7.72
C GLY A 289 -10.55 16.29 -9.06
N VAL A 290 -10.07 15.49 -10.00
CA VAL A 290 -10.69 15.27 -11.32
C VAL A 290 -11.48 13.97 -11.36
N TYR A 291 -10.83 12.87 -11.03
CA TYR A 291 -11.46 11.55 -10.93
C TYR A 291 -11.21 10.98 -9.54
N PRO A 292 -12.17 11.09 -8.61
CA PRO A 292 -12.03 10.55 -7.25
C PRO A 292 -12.10 9.01 -7.29
N VAL A 293 -10.95 8.39 -7.36
CA VAL A 293 -10.76 6.94 -7.45
C VAL A 293 -9.71 6.47 -6.47
N LEU A 294 -9.69 5.16 -6.22
CA LEU A 294 -8.61 4.47 -5.51
C LEU A 294 -8.10 3.34 -6.40
N ASP A 295 -6.83 3.04 -6.30
CA ASP A 295 -6.27 1.78 -6.76
C ASP A 295 -6.33 0.74 -5.63
N THR A 296 -6.47 -0.55 -6.00
CA THR A 296 -6.60 -1.66 -5.05
C THR A 296 -5.25 -2.25 -4.65
N GLY A 297 -4.19 -1.42 -4.57
CA GLY A 297 -2.97 -1.81 -3.91
C GLY A 297 -3.22 -2.10 -2.44
N GLY A 298 -2.33 -2.81 -1.80
CA GLY A 298 -2.40 -3.07 -0.38
C GLY A 298 -1.12 -3.71 0.13
N ASP A 299 -0.76 -3.35 1.36
CA ASP A 299 0.25 -4.10 2.07
C ASP A 299 -0.34 -5.45 2.50
N ALA A 300 0.50 -6.48 2.46
CA ALA A 300 0.14 -7.82 2.91
C ALA A 300 1.27 -8.47 3.68
N PHE A 301 0.92 -9.42 4.55
CA PHE A 301 1.89 -10.30 5.18
C PHE A 301 1.87 -11.67 4.53
N TYR A 302 3.05 -12.15 4.27
CA TYR A 302 3.36 -13.49 3.79
C TYR A 302 4.11 -14.27 4.86
N PHE A 303 3.96 -15.59 4.84
CA PHE A 303 4.58 -16.49 5.80
C PHE A 303 5.50 -17.46 5.06
N PRO A 304 6.80 -17.13 4.94
CA PRO A 304 7.75 -17.98 4.22
C PRO A 304 7.98 -19.31 4.94
N LYS A 305 8.26 -20.34 4.16
CA LYS A 305 8.67 -21.67 4.64
C LYS A 305 10.20 -21.73 4.79
N PRO A 306 10.73 -22.36 5.84
CA PRO A 306 12.17 -22.63 5.95
C PRO A 306 12.73 -23.41 4.76
N ASN A 307 11.92 -24.26 4.18
CA ASN A 307 12.18 -24.98 2.94
C ASN A 307 10.86 -25.55 2.39
N LYS A 308 10.87 -25.97 1.12
CA LYS A 308 9.67 -26.49 0.42
C LYS A 308 9.05 -27.76 1.00
N ASN A 309 9.72 -28.45 1.92
CA ASN A 309 9.21 -29.66 2.56
C ASN A 309 8.40 -29.37 3.84
N VAL A 310 8.33 -28.12 4.29
CA VAL A 310 7.49 -27.69 5.41
C VAL A 310 6.13 -27.30 4.87
N GLU A 311 5.08 -28.00 5.26
CA GLU A 311 3.73 -27.79 4.75
C GLU A 311 2.84 -26.99 5.72
N ALA A 312 3.14 -27.00 7.01
CA ALA A 312 2.31 -26.36 8.01
C ALA A 312 2.94 -25.09 8.60
N MET A 313 2.12 -24.08 8.84
CA MET A 313 2.46 -22.92 9.66
C MET A 313 2.64 -23.33 11.12
N THR A 314 3.46 -22.56 11.86
CA THR A 314 3.48 -22.65 13.32
C THR A 314 2.19 -22.09 13.92
N ALA A 315 1.92 -22.42 15.18
CA ALA A 315 0.75 -21.86 15.87
C ALA A 315 0.81 -20.33 15.96
N ALA A 316 1.99 -19.77 16.16
CA ALA A 316 2.20 -18.32 16.21
C ALA A 316 1.96 -17.63 14.86
N GLN A 317 2.38 -18.26 13.76
CA GLN A 317 2.11 -17.73 12.42
C GLN A 317 0.60 -17.72 12.11
N LEU A 318 -0.12 -18.80 12.45
CA LEU A 318 -1.59 -18.87 12.28
C LEU A 318 -2.30 -17.82 13.14
N GLU A 319 -1.88 -17.66 14.40
CA GLU A 319 -2.46 -16.67 15.30
C GLU A 319 -2.18 -15.24 14.82
N MET A 320 -0.96 -14.96 14.35
CA MET A 320 -0.64 -13.67 13.72
C MET A 320 -1.53 -13.40 12.52
N ALA A 321 -1.70 -14.37 11.61
CA ALA A 321 -2.56 -14.20 10.44
C ALA A 321 -4.01 -13.84 10.83
N SER A 322 -4.55 -14.49 11.86
CA SER A 322 -5.89 -14.21 12.41
C SER A 322 -5.97 -12.82 13.06
N LEU A 323 -4.93 -12.42 13.82
CA LEU A 323 -4.85 -11.11 14.45
C LEU A 323 -4.84 -9.97 13.44
N LEU A 324 -4.09 -10.11 12.35
CA LEU A 324 -3.96 -9.10 11.30
C LEU A 324 -5.31 -8.74 10.65
N VAL A 325 -6.22 -9.71 10.54
CA VAL A 325 -7.57 -9.48 9.99
C VAL A 325 -8.63 -9.20 11.06
N SER A 326 -8.29 -9.20 12.36
CA SER A 326 -9.24 -8.97 13.43
C SER A 326 -9.80 -7.55 13.41
N LYS A 327 -11.06 -7.36 13.86
CA LYS A 327 -11.75 -6.06 13.76
C LYS A 327 -10.99 -4.93 14.45
N GLN A 328 -10.55 -5.15 15.69
CA GLN A 328 -9.89 -4.11 16.46
C GLN A 328 -8.53 -3.74 15.87
N VAL A 329 -7.74 -4.73 15.47
CA VAL A 329 -6.43 -4.50 14.85
C VAL A 329 -6.59 -3.76 13.53
N GLN A 330 -7.58 -4.11 12.72
CA GLN A 330 -7.88 -3.43 11.47
C GLN A 330 -8.29 -1.96 11.68
N VAL A 331 -9.06 -1.66 12.73
CA VAL A 331 -9.40 -0.27 13.07
C VAL A 331 -8.16 0.49 13.50
N ASP A 332 -7.43 -0.03 14.50
CA ASP A 332 -6.30 0.69 15.11
C ASP A 332 -5.15 0.90 14.13
N PHE A 333 -4.81 -0.13 13.35
CA PHE A 333 -3.77 -0.06 12.34
C PHE A 333 -4.09 0.98 11.26
N ASN A 334 -5.29 0.92 10.67
CA ASN A 334 -5.64 1.80 9.56
C ASN A 334 -5.83 3.26 10.01
N LEU A 335 -6.30 3.50 11.23
CA LEU A 335 -6.33 4.85 11.80
C LEU A 335 -4.93 5.43 12.01
N ALA A 336 -3.97 4.62 12.45
CA ALA A 336 -2.57 5.04 12.62
C ALA A 336 -1.85 5.23 11.28
N LYS A 337 -2.07 4.32 10.33
CA LYS A 337 -1.44 4.33 8.99
C LYS A 337 -2.02 5.41 8.09
N GLY A 338 -3.30 5.77 8.26
CA GLY A 338 -4.04 6.65 7.36
C GLY A 338 -4.62 5.95 6.14
N SER A 339 -4.47 4.62 6.03
CA SER A 339 -5.01 3.77 4.97
C SER A 339 -6.46 3.34 5.26
N LEU A 340 -7.05 2.58 4.35
CA LEU A 340 -8.39 2.05 4.53
C LEU A 340 -8.35 0.57 4.93
N PRO A 341 -9.26 0.12 5.81
CA PRO A 341 -9.29 -1.27 6.26
C PRO A 341 -9.78 -2.20 5.16
N ILE A 342 -9.31 -3.44 5.22
CA ILE A 342 -9.77 -4.52 4.33
C ILE A 342 -11.17 -5.02 4.69
N ARG A 343 -11.69 -4.65 5.86
CA ARG A 343 -12.96 -5.16 6.37
C ARG A 343 -14.12 -4.24 6.04
N GLY A 344 -15.15 -4.79 5.38
CA GLY A 344 -16.40 -4.09 5.12
C GLY A 344 -17.41 -4.11 6.29
N ASP A 345 -17.09 -4.81 7.39
CA ASP A 345 -17.96 -5.04 8.54
C ASP A 345 -17.49 -4.34 9.84
N ILE A 346 -16.66 -3.30 9.70
CA ILE A 346 -16.19 -2.43 10.79
C ILE A 346 -16.64 -1.00 10.59
N ASP A 347 -16.75 -0.26 11.70
CA ASP A 347 -17.01 1.17 11.68
C ASP A 347 -15.72 1.94 11.98
N LEU A 348 -15.41 2.93 11.14
CA LEU A 348 -14.33 3.86 11.32
C LEU A 348 -14.87 5.23 11.77
N GLU A 349 -15.63 5.28 12.86
CA GLU A 349 -16.21 6.53 13.38
C GLU A 349 -15.12 7.61 13.61
N ALA A 350 -13.94 7.17 14.05
CA ALA A 350 -12.77 8.05 14.27
C ALA A 350 -12.02 8.45 12.99
N ALA A 351 -12.43 7.97 11.81
CA ALA A 351 -11.81 8.34 10.54
C ALA A 351 -11.91 9.85 10.31
N ASN A 352 -10.81 10.46 9.92
CA ASN A 352 -10.77 11.89 9.57
C ASN A 352 -11.45 12.17 8.21
N GLY A 353 -11.50 13.45 7.81
CA GLY A 353 -12.18 13.86 6.58
C GLY A 353 -11.60 13.23 5.31
N CYS A 354 -10.30 12.99 5.24
CA CYS A 354 -9.66 12.37 4.07
C CYS A 354 -9.95 10.86 3.99
N MET A 355 -9.85 10.14 5.12
CA MET A 355 -10.24 8.73 5.16
C MET A 355 -11.72 8.54 4.79
N LYS A 356 -12.62 9.44 5.24
CA LYS A 356 -14.04 9.40 4.88
C LYS A 356 -14.25 9.57 3.38
N LYS A 357 -13.50 10.47 2.70
CA LYS A 357 -13.52 10.55 1.23
C LYS A 357 -13.10 9.22 0.59
N GLY A 358 -12.06 8.56 1.10
CA GLY A 358 -11.63 7.25 0.62
C GLY A 358 -12.71 6.17 0.78
N LEU A 359 -13.38 6.12 1.95
CA LEU A 359 -14.47 5.19 2.20
C LEU A 359 -15.67 5.44 1.28
N GLU A 360 -16.00 6.70 0.97
CA GLU A 360 -17.05 7.07 0.02
C GLU A 360 -16.71 6.60 -1.40
N ILE A 361 -15.44 6.76 -1.83
CA ILE A 361 -14.98 6.27 -3.13
C ILE A 361 -15.06 4.74 -3.20
N LEU A 362 -14.60 4.07 -2.14
CA LEU A 362 -14.59 2.60 -2.04
C LEU A 362 -16.01 1.98 -2.08
N ALA A 363 -17.03 2.75 -1.68
CA ALA A 363 -18.42 2.31 -1.73
C ALA A 363 -18.94 2.06 -3.16
N ASN A 364 -18.29 2.62 -4.18
CA ASN A 364 -18.61 2.38 -5.60
C ASN A 364 -17.47 1.57 -6.26
N PRO A 365 -17.68 0.28 -6.57
CA PRO A 365 -16.66 -0.57 -7.19
C PRO A 365 -16.08 -0.05 -8.50
N GLU A 366 -16.82 0.75 -9.27
CA GLU A 366 -16.32 1.35 -10.52
C GLU A 366 -15.21 2.39 -10.29
N ASN A 367 -15.14 2.96 -9.10
CA ASN A 367 -14.11 3.91 -8.70
C ASN A 367 -12.87 3.23 -8.10
N VAL A 368 -12.84 1.90 -8.11
CA VAL A 368 -11.72 1.11 -7.57
C VAL A 368 -10.99 0.45 -8.73
N LEU A 369 -9.76 0.88 -8.97
CA LEU A 369 -8.95 0.45 -10.10
C LEU A 369 -7.94 -0.62 -9.64
N PRO A 370 -7.57 -1.59 -10.48
CA PRO A 370 -6.44 -2.46 -10.19
C PRO A 370 -5.14 -1.63 -10.19
N SER A 371 -4.25 -1.86 -9.24
CA SER A 371 -2.92 -1.26 -9.26
C SER A 371 -2.03 -1.88 -10.35
N SER A 372 -0.96 -1.19 -10.74
CA SER A 372 0.04 -1.72 -11.68
C SER A 372 0.71 -2.99 -11.14
N GLU A 373 0.89 -3.10 -9.83
CA GLU A 373 1.46 -4.27 -9.15
C GLU A 373 0.60 -5.54 -9.30
N GLN A 374 -0.69 -5.39 -9.57
CA GLN A 374 -1.59 -6.51 -9.83
C GLN A 374 -1.65 -6.89 -11.31
N THR A 375 -1.35 -5.94 -12.20
CA THR A 375 -1.63 -6.09 -13.63
C THR A 375 -0.38 -6.31 -14.48
N PHE A 376 0.80 -5.91 -14.01
CA PHE A 376 2.06 -6.06 -14.74
C PHE A 376 3.04 -6.95 -14.00
N SER A 377 3.90 -7.66 -14.72
CA SER A 377 5.04 -8.36 -14.14
C SER A 377 6.05 -7.41 -13.52
N GLY A 378 6.90 -7.91 -12.62
CA GLY A 378 7.96 -7.12 -12.01
C GLY A 378 8.94 -6.53 -13.04
N ASP A 379 9.19 -7.26 -14.16
CA ASP A 379 10.04 -6.77 -15.25
C ASP A 379 9.40 -5.57 -15.98
N THR A 380 8.12 -5.68 -16.33
CA THR A 380 7.39 -4.57 -16.96
C THR A 380 7.31 -3.35 -16.04
N GLN A 381 7.05 -3.56 -14.75
CA GLN A 381 7.05 -2.47 -13.76
C GLN A 381 8.41 -1.79 -13.68
N GLY A 382 9.51 -2.55 -13.62
CA GLY A 382 10.86 -2.00 -13.63
C GLY A 382 11.15 -1.14 -14.86
N GLN A 383 10.75 -1.59 -16.05
CA GLN A 383 10.92 -0.82 -17.29
C GLN A 383 10.09 0.49 -17.27
N MET A 384 8.88 0.46 -16.73
CA MET A 384 8.06 1.67 -16.57
C MET A 384 8.68 2.65 -15.56
N GLU A 385 9.14 2.16 -14.40
CA GLU A 385 9.83 2.98 -13.41
C GLU A 385 11.07 3.66 -14.00
N ASP A 386 11.91 2.92 -14.71
CA ASP A 386 13.09 3.45 -15.39
C ASP A 386 12.74 4.53 -16.41
N LEU A 387 11.67 4.35 -17.17
CA LEU A 387 11.17 5.35 -18.09
C LEU A 387 10.73 6.63 -17.37
N TRP A 388 9.87 6.50 -16.35
CA TRP A 388 9.34 7.64 -15.63
C TRP A 388 10.43 8.43 -14.92
N VAL A 389 11.38 7.75 -14.28
CA VAL A 389 12.53 8.37 -13.60
C VAL A 389 13.42 9.09 -14.62
N SER A 390 13.77 8.44 -15.72
CA SER A 390 14.59 9.04 -16.76
C SER A 390 13.92 10.27 -17.35
N PHE A 391 12.63 10.15 -17.69
CA PHE A 391 11.85 11.24 -18.25
C PHE A 391 11.70 12.41 -17.28
N PHE A 392 11.44 12.15 -15.99
CA PHE A 392 11.29 13.21 -15.00
C PHE A 392 12.61 13.92 -14.69
N ASN A 393 13.74 13.20 -14.67
CA ASN A 393 15.04 13.75 -14.30
C ASN A 393 15.80 14.41 -15.46
N ASP A 394 15.51 14.02 -16.70
CA ASP A 394 16.21 14.55 -17.88
C ASP A 394 15.28 15.37 -18.78
N PRO A 395 15.32 16.71 -18.68
CA PRO A 395 14.49 17.57 -19.52
C PRO A 395 14.86 17.54 -21.01
N SER A 396 15.97 16.89 -21.41
CA SER A 396 16.31 16.70 -22.82
C SER A 396 15.52 15.60 -23.50
N ILE A 397 14.90 14.70 -22.72
CA ILE A 397 13.98 13.67 -23.26
C ILE A 397 12.66 14.35 -23.61
N SER A 398 12.30 14.31 -24.89
CA SER A 398 11.06 14.89 -25.38
C SER A 398 9.83 14.07 -24.92
N VAL A 399 8.65 14.71 -24.93
CA VAL A 399 7.37 14.03 -24.68
C VAL A 399 7.14 12.93 -25.70
N GLU A 400 7.46 13.19 -26.98
CA GLU A 400 7.31 12.23 -28.08
C GLU A 400 8.21 10.99 -27.88
N ASP A 401 9.49 11.19 -27.51
CA ASP A 401 10.41 10.07 -27.31
C ASP A 401 10.04 9.23 -26.08
N ALA A 402 9.63 9.88 -24.99
CA ALA A 402 9.20 9.19 -23.79
C ALA A 402 7.92 8.39 -24.03
N GLN A 403 6.94 8.99 -24.71
CA GLN A 403 5.69 8.28 -25.05
C GLN A 403 5.95 7.13 -26.03
N ALA A 404 6.82 7.28 -27.02
CA ALA A 404 7.16 6.21 -27.95
C ALA A 404 7.77 5.01 -27.18
N ARG A 405 8.68 5.26 -26.24
CA ARG A 405 9.23 4.20 -25.39
C ARG A 405 8.16 3.56 -24.49
N TYR A 406 7.24 4.33 -23.95
CA TYR A 406 6.12 3.79 -23.18
C TYR A 406 5.25 2.86 -24.01
N VAL A 407 4.95 3.22 -25.26
CA VAL A 407 4.23 2.36 -26.20
C VAL A 407 4.93 1.02 -26.41
N GLU A 408 6.26 1.02 -26.56
CA GLU A 408 7.06 -0.20 -26.71
C GLU A 408 6.96 -1.10 -25.45
N ILE A 409 7.04 -0.50 -24.26
CA ILE A 409 6.90 -1.23 -22.99
C ILE A 409 5.51 -1.87 -22.91
N ILE A 410 4.44 -1.10 -23.15
CA ILE A 410 3.07 -1.62 -23.08
C ILE A 410 2.81 -2.69 -24.14
N ALA A 411 3.36 -2.53 -25.36
CA ALA A 411 3.22 -3.53 -26.43
C ALA A 411 3.89 -4.87 -26.11
N SER A 412 4.89 -4.87 -25.23
CA SER A 412 5.62 -6.08 -24.79
C SER A 412 5.19 -6.58 -23.41
N ALA A 413 4.24 -5.90 -22.75
CA ALA A 413 3.80 -6.24 -21.40
C ALA A 413 3.02 -7.56 -21.36
N ASP A 414 3.22 -8.31 -20.26
CA ASP A 414 2.58 -9.60 -19.96
C ASP A 414 1.57 -9.49 -18.80
#